data_16c89604bca9a5238e1f86f1c7720375
#
_entry.id   16c89604bca9a5238e1f86f1c7720375
#
_cell.length_a   1.000
_cell.length_b   1.000
_cell.length_c   1.000
_cell.angle_alpha   90.00
_cell.angle_beta   90.00
_cell.angle_gamma   90.00
#
_symmetry.space_group_name_H-M   'P 1'
#
loop_
_entity.id
_entity.type
_entity.pdbx_description
1 polymer ?
#
loop_
_entity_poly.entity_id
_entity_poly.type
_entity_poly.pdbx_seq_one_letter_code
_entity_poly.pdbx_strand_id
1 'polypeptide(L)'
;MPAGDLRVRRPQQHEALMIELRDEAAFATFRDILLFAAAVGAHVKRRVAFISSGEPIRYETLKEPMFSETLINMIAASEPAQDPETGQEIYDPEIMDVTRTSERVRIFEEYANGGLEYIQEQVNTRHQPANLVVIGLVTEALARSGAAEAASVEELLSGVSW
;
A
#
# COMPACT_ATOMS: atom_id res chain seq x y z
N MET A 1 9.23 -8.87 22.33
CA MET A 1 9.56 -9.96 21.39
C MET A 1 10.80 -9.59 20.62
N PRO A 2 11.77 -10.49 20.47
CA PRO A 2 12.90 -10.23 19.60
C PRO A 2 12.36 -10.00 18.16
N ALA A 3 12.96 -9.03 17.47
CA ALA A 3 12.53 -8.63 16.10
C ALA A 3 12.52 -9.79 15.09
N GLY A 4 13.20 -10.89 15.39
CA GLY A 4 13.29 -12.07 14.52
C GLY A 4 12.02 -12.91 14.38
N ASP A 5 10.97 -12.65 15.17
CA ASP A 5 9.71 -13.42 15.09
C ASP A 5 8.49 -12.59 14.69
N LEU A 6 8.73 -11.36 14.25
CA LEU A 6 7.64 -10.51 13.75
C LEU A 6 7.10 -11.08 12.43
N ARG A 7 5.79 -11.26 12.40
CA ARG A 7 5.08 -11.81 11.23
C ARG A 7 4.08 -10.82 10.68
N VAL A 8 3.97 -10.81 9.37
CA VAL A 8 3.01 -9.99 8.62
C VAL A 8 1.84 -10.88 8.25
N ARG A 9 0.65 -10.48 8.67
CA ARG A 9 -0.58 -11.25 8.42
C ARG A 9 -1.08 -11.02 7.00
N ARG A 10 -1.67 -12.06 6.41
CA ARG A 10 -2.36 -11.99 5.13
C ARG A 10 -3.87 -12.00 5.36
N PRO A 11 -4.65 -11.06 4.81
CA PRO A 11 -6.10 -11.08 4.96
C PRO A 11 -6.71 -12.34 4.35
N GLN A 12 -7.23 -13.23 5.18
CA GLN A 12 -7.79 -14.51 4.73
C GLN A 12 -9.00 -14.34 3.81
N GLN A 13 -9.78 -13.30 4.01
CA GLN A 13 -10.96 -13.01 3.18
C GLN A 13 -10.62 -12.74 1.70
N HIS A 14 -9.38 -12.40 1.39
CA HIS A 14 -8.91 -12.13 0.03
C HIS A 14 -7.99 -13.22 -0.53
N GLU A 15 -7.96 -14.39 0.08
CA GLU A 15 -7.08 -15.49 -0.34
C GLU A 15 -7.31 -15.88 -1.81
N ALA A 16 -8.56 -15.99 -2.24
CA ALA A 16 -8.90 -16.32 -3.63
C ALA A 16 -8.38 -15.25 -4.61
N LEU A 17 -8.55 -13.96 -4.29
CA LEU A 17 -8.03 -12.87 -5.09
C LEU A 17 -6.49 -12.89 -5.15
N MET A 18 -5.85 -13.16 -4.03
CA MET A 18 -4.38 -13.24 -3.98
C MET A 18 -3.83 -14.39 -4.82
N ILE A 19 -4.50 -15.53 -4.83
CA ILE A 19 -4.14 -16.67 -5.69
C ILE A 19 -4.30 -16.29 -7.17
N GLU A 20 -5.41 -15.67 -7.54
CA GLU A 20 -5.65 -15.19 -8.91
C GLU A 20 -4.58 -14.18 -9.34
N LEU A 21 -4.24 -13.22 -8.51
CA LEU A 21 -3.19 -12.23 -8.79
C LEU A 21 -1.82 -12.87 -8.98
N ARG A 22 -1.48 -13.87 -8.18
CA ARG A 22 -0.23 -14.60 -8.34
C ARG A 22 -0.19 -15.39 -9.64
N ASP A 23 -1.25 -16.11 -9.95
CA ASP A 23 -1.27 -17.06 -11.05
C ASP A 23 -1.51 -16.38 -12.41
N GLU A 24 -2.26 -15.29 -12.45
CA GLU A 24 -2.70 -14.64 -13.70
C GLU A 24 -2.12 -13.24 -13.93
N ALA A 25 -1.76 -12.51 -12.87
CA ALA A 25 -1.26 -11.14 -12.98
C ALA A 25 0.26 -11.02 -12.86
N ALA A 26 0.99 -12.12 -12.92
CA ALA A 26 2.45 -12.18 -12.89
C ALA A 26 3.11 -11.68 -11.59
N PHE A 27 2.39 -11.65 -10.48
CA PHE A 27 3.03 -11.46 -9.18
C PHE A 27 3.75 -12.76 -8.77
N ALA A 28 5.05 -12.66 -8.50
CA ALA A 28 5.86 -13.83 -8.18
C ALA A 28 5.48 -14.47 -6.83
N THR A 29 5.10 -13.65 -5.85
CA THR A 29 4.82 -14.09 -4.47
C THR A 29 3.67 -13.32 -3.84
N PHE A 30 3.09 -13.86 -2.77
CA PHE A 30 2.12 -13.14 -1.95
C PHE A 30 2.72 -11.89 -1.31
N ARG A 31 4.01 -11.89 -1.02
CA ARG A 31 4.74 -10.71 -0.56
C ARG A 31 4.59 -9.54 -1.54
N ASP A 32 4.81 -9.78 -2.81
CA ASP A 32 4.72 -8.75 -3.86
C ASP A 32 3.28 -8.24 -4.00
N ILE A 33 2.30 -9.12 -3.87
CA ILE A 33 0.88 -8.76 -3.86
C ILE A 33 0.54 -7.86 -2.68
N LEU A 34 1.00 -8.18 -1.48
CA LEU A 34 0.75 -7.37 -0.28
C LEU A 34 1.39 -5.98 -0.40
N LEU A 35 2.61 -5.89 -0.93
CA LEU A 35 3.29 -4.62 -1.17
C LEU A 35 2.52 -3.75 -2.17
N PHE A 36 2.09 -4.32 -3.27
CA PHE A 36 1.28 -3.62 -4.27
C PHE A 36 -0.07 -3.19 -3.69
N ALA A 37 -0.76 -4.10 -3.01
CA ALA A 37 -2.06 -3.82 -2.40
C ALA A 37 -1.98 -2.72 -1.35
N ALA A 38 -0.93 -2.71 -0.52
CA ALA A 38 -0.71 -1.67 0.47
C ALA A 38 -0.48 -0.31 -0.19
N ALA A 39 0.28 -0.26 -1.28
CA ALA A 39 0.46 0.97 -2.06
C ALA A 39 -0.86 1.47 -2.65
N VAL A 40 -1.69 0.58 -3.19
CA VAL A 40 -3.04 0.91 -3.70
C VAL A 40 -3.91 1.43 -2.54
N GLY A 41 -3.95 0.72 -1.42
CA GLY A 41 -4.73 1.11 -0.25
C GLY A 41 -4.35 2.50 0.27
N ALA A 42 -3.05 2.78 0.37
CA ALA A 42 -2.55 4.09 0.76
C ALA A 42 -2.93 5.18 -0.25
N HIS A 43 -2.85 4.89 -1.55
CA HIS A 43 -3.22 5.82 -2.61
C HIS A 43 -4.71 6.19 -2.57
N VAL A 44 -5.59 5.21 -2.37
CA VAL A 44 -7.03 5.45 -2.28
C VAL A 44 -7.50 5.79 -0.86
N LYS A 45 -6.56 5.89 0.10
CA LYS A 45 -6.81 6.19 1.51
C LYS A 45 -7.81 5.21 2.16
N ARG A 46 -7.65 3.94 1.85
CA ARG A 46 -8.48 2.86 2.39
C ARG A 46 -7.67 1.97 3.31
N ARG A 47 -7.83 2.16 4.61
CA ARG A 47 -7.24 1.35 5.66
C ARG A 47 -8.33 0.54 6.34
N VAL A 48 -8.25 -0.79 6.28
CA VAL A 48 -9.28 -1.69 6.79
C VAL A 48 -8.67 -2.73 7.71
N ALA A 49 -9.07 -2.71 8.97
CA ALA A 49 -8.64 -3.71 9.95
C ALA A 49 -9.22 -5.09 9.62
N PHE A 50 -8.50 -6.14 9.98
CA PHE A 50 -8.94 -7.52 9.84
C PHE A 50 -8.43 -8.38 10.99
N ILE A 51 -9.12 -9.49 11.24
CA ILE A 51 -8.81 -10.40 12.34
C ILE A 51 -8.24 -11.72 11.80
N SER A 52 -8.89 -12.31 10.79
CA SER A 52 -8.52 -13.61 10.26
C SER A 52 -7.35 -13.51 9.27
N SER A 53 -6.30 -14.26 9.57
CA SER A 53 -5.10 -14.33 8.74
C SER A 53 -4.95 -15.71 8.11
N GLY A 54 -4.53 -15.75 6.86
CA GLY A 54 -3.91 -16.92 6.26
C GLY A 54 -2.51 -17.16 6.83
N GLU A 55 -1.70 -17.98 6.17
CA GLU A 55 -0.33 -18.21 6.60
C GLU A 55 0.47 -16.90 6.60
N PRO A 56 1.02 -16.46 7.74
CA PRO A 56 1.70 -15.19 7.82
C PRO A 56 3.11 -15.26 7.19
N ILE A 57 3.58 -14.13 6.71
CA ILE A 57 4.91 -13.97 6.13
C ILE A 57 5.85 -13.42 7.19
N ARG A 58 7.06 -13.94 7.28
CA ARG A 58 8.07 -13.37 8.17
C ARG A 58 8.43 -11.95 7.73
N TYR A 59 8.50 -11.03 8.67
CA TYR A 59 8.90 -9.65 8.38
C TYR A 59 10.27 -9.58 7.71
N GLU A 60 11.22 -10.40 8.15
CA GLU A 60 12.55 -10.50 7.54
C GLU A 60 12.51 -10.87 6.05
N THR A 61 11.54 -11.68 5.65
CA THR A 61 11.32 -12.02 4.24
C THR A 61 10.62 -10.88 3.49
N LEU A 62 9.65 -10.22 4.15
CA LEU A 62 8.88 -9.15 3.52
C LEU A 62 9.74 -7.91 3.25
N LYS A 63 10.63 -7.54 4.16
CA LYS A 63 11.45 -6.33 4.05
C LYS A 63 12.53 -6.40 2.98
N GLU A 64 12.84 -7.56 2.46
CA GLU A 64 13.81 -7.73 1.38
C GLU A 64 13.13 -7.75 0.00
N PRO A 65 13.70 -7.09 -0.99
CA PRO A 65 14.84 -6.16 -0.94
C PRO A 65 14.52 -4.86 -0.17
N MET A 66 15.53 -4.06 0.10
CA MET A 66 15.48 -2.87 0.97
C MET A 66 14.35 -1.89 0.64
N PHE A 67 13.96 -1.76 -0.63
CA PHE A 67 12.87 -0.87 -1.02
C PHE A 67 11.51 -1.30 -0.45
N SER A 68 11.33 -2.59 -0.13
CA SER A 68 10.09 -3.10 0.48
C SER A 68 9.93 -2.56 1.91
N GLU A 69 11.00 -2.53 2.69
CA GLU A 69 11.00 -1.90 4.01
C GLU A 69 10.75 -0.39 3.91
N THR A 70 11.36 0.25 2.92
CA THR A 70 11.13 1.67 2.65
C THR A 70 9.64 1.95 2.38
N LEU A 71 8.98 1.13 1.57
CA LEU A 71 7.55 1.28 1.29
C LEU A 71 6.70 1.15 2.57
N ILE A 72 6.98 0.14 3.40
CA ILE A 72 6.29 -0.06 4.68
C ILE A 72 6.45 1.18 5.58
N ASN A 73 7.67 1.68 5.68
CA ASN A 73 8.00 2.85 6.48
C ASN A 73 7.34 4.14 5.94
N MET A 74 7.32 4.31 4.62
CA MET A 74 6.66 5.46 3.98
C MET A 74 5.15 5.47 4.24
N ILE A 75 4.51 4.32 4.12
CA ILE A 75 3.07 4.18 4.40
C ILE A 75 2.78 4.54 5.85
N ALA A 76 3.57 4.03 6.80
CA ALA A 76 3.41 4.33 8.21
C ALA A 76 3.67 5.80 8.54
N ALA A 77 4.70 6.39 7.93
CA ALA A 77 5.05 7.80 8.14
C ALA A 77 4.01 8.77 7.57
N SER A 78 3.29 8.35 6.53
CA SER A 78 2.21 9.15 5.91
C SER A 78 0.86 8.97 6.59
N GLU A 79 0.74 8.08 7.56
CA GLU A 79 -0.52 7.89 8.29
C GLU A 79 -0.79 9.11 9.19
N PRO A 80 -1.91 9.81 8.98
CA PRO A 80 -2.25 10.93 9.84
C PRO A 80 -2.67 10.45 11.23
N ALA A 81 -2.21 11.17 12.24
CA ALA A 81 -2.62 11.01 13.62
C ALA A 81 -3.30 12.30 14.09
N GLN A 82 -4.06 12.22 15.15
CA GLN A 82 -4.67 13.40 15.77
C GLN A 82 -3.86 13.84 16.98
N ASP A 83 -3.58 15.14 17.05
CA ASP A 83 -3.00 15.74 18.22
C ASP A 83 -3.98 15.61 19.39
N PRO A 84 -3.61 14.96 20.51
CA PRO A 84 -4.49 14.76 21.65
C PRO A 84 -4.92 16.08 22.33
N GLU A 85 -4.17 17.16 22.17
CA GLU A 85 -4.48 18.46 22.78
C GLU A 85 -5.37 19.34 21.90
N THR A 86 -5.12 19.36 20.58
CA THR A 86 -5.79 20.27 19.65
C THR A 86 -6.80 19.59 18.73
N GLY A 87 -6.75 18.25 18.61
CA GLY A 87 -7.56 17.48 17.66
C GLY A 87 -7.18 17.69 16.20
N GLN A 88 -6.11 18.43 15.93
CA GLN A 88 -5.62 18.66 14.57
C GLN A 88 -4.92 17.45 14.02
N GLU A 89 -5.01 17.27 12.70
CA GLU A 89 -4.27 16.23 11.98
C GLU A 89 -2.78 16.56 11.98
N ILE A 90 -2.00 15.63 12.49
CA ILE A 90 -0.54 15.72 12.54
C ILE A 90 0.06 14.43 12.02
N TYR A 91 1.35 14.47 11.67
CA TYR A 91 2.15 13.26 11.44
C TYR A 91 2.96 12.95 12.68
N ASP A 92 3.06 11.66 13.01
CA ASP A 92 3.80 11.19 14.17
C ASP A 92 5.25 10.83 13.78
N PRO A 93 6.24 11.68 14.11
CA PRO A 93 7.63 11.42 13.74
C PRO A 93 8.23 10.24 14.52
N GLU A 94 7.66 9.89 15.68
CA GLU A 94 8.15 8.80 16.50
C GLU A 94 7.71 7.42 15.98
N ILE A 95 6.82 7.37 14.98
CA ILE A 95 6.42 6.11 14.35
C ILE A 95 7.61 5.35 13.77
N MET A 96 8.70 6.06 13.45
CA MET A 96 9.92 5.47 12.90
C MET A 96 10.86 4.88 13.95
N ASP A 97 10.54 5.02 15.24
CA ASP A 97 11.33 4.39 16.30
C ASP A 97 11.37 2.87 16.13
N VAL A 98 12.54 2.27 16.40
CA VAL A 98 12.76 0.83 16.23
C VAL A 98 11.84 -0.03 17.11
N THR A 99 11.39 0.50 18.24
CA THR A 99 10.46 -0.18 19.13
C THR A 99 9.04 -0.25 18.59
N ARG A 100 8.73 0.55 17.57
CA ARG A 100 7.39 0.64 16.95
C ARG A 100 7.26 -0.10 15.63
N THR A 101 8.16 -1.00 15.30
CA THR A 101 8.11 -1.80 14.07
C THR A 101 6.80 -2.58 13.93
N SER A 102 6.31 -3.18 15.01
CA SER A 102 5.03 -3.92 15.01
C SER A 102 3.84 -3.03 14.64
N GLU A 103 3.86 -1.78 15.06
CA GLU A 103 2.82 -0.81 14.73
C GLU A 103 2.87 -0.43 13.24
N ARG A 104 4.07 -0.20 12.70
CA ARG A 104 4.24 0.05 11.26
C ARG A 104 3.76 -1.13 10.43
N VAL A 105 4.06 -2.36 10.85
CA VAL A 105 3.58 -3.57 10.19
C VAL A 105 2.06 -3.66 10.22
N ARG A 106 1.42 -3.34 11.34
CA ARG A 106 -0.04 -3.33 11.44
C ARG A 106 -0.67 -2.31 10.48
N ILE A 107 -0.12 -1.11 10.42
CA ILE A 107 -0.57 -0.08 9.46
C ILE A 107 -0.47 -0.60 8.03
N PHE A 108 0.66 -1.19 7.67
CA PHE A 108 0.88 -1.81 6.37
C PHE A 108 -0.14 -2.92 6.08
N GLU A 109 -0.37 -3.84 7.00
CA GLU A 109 -1.34 -4.94 6.86
C GLU A 109 -2.75 -4.40 6.58
N GLU A 110 -3.17 -3.37 7.30
CA GLU A 110 -4.49 -2.79 7.17
C GLU A 110 -4.67 -2.03 5.85
N TYR A 111 -3.63 -1.37 5.35
CA TYR A 111 -3.64 -0.78 4.01
C TYR A 111 -3.61 -1.83 2.91
N ALA A 112 -2.86 -2.92 3.09
CA ALA A 112 -2.88 -4.05 2.15
C ALA A 112 -4.29 -4.66 2.06
N ASN A 113 -4.96 -4.84 3.19
CA ASN A 113 -6.34 -5.30 3.21
C ASN A 113 -7.29 -4.33 2.49
N GLY A 114 -7.19 -3.04 2.76
CA GLY A 114 -7.97 -2.01 2.08
C GLY A 114 -7.70 -1.96 0.57
N GLY A 115 -6.46 -2.16 0.17
CA GLY A 115 -6.07 -2.23 -1.23
C GLY A 115 -6.63 -3.46 -1.94
N LEU A 116 -6.59 -4.63 -1.30
CA LEU A 116 -7.21 -5.86 -1.84
C LEU A 116 -8.72 -5.71 -1.96
N GLU A 117 -9.37 -5.12 -0.98
CA GLU A 117 -10.80 -4.81 -1.03
C GLU A 117 -11.13 -3.89 -2.23
N TYR A 118 -10.33 -2.85 -2.43
CA TYR A 118 -10.47 -1.95 -3.57
C TYR A 118 -10.28 -2.68 -4.91
N ILE A 119 -9.25 -3.51 -5.03
CA ILE A 119 -9.01 -4.30 -6.25
C ILE A 119 -10.20 -5.23 -6.53
N GLN A 120 -10.71 -5.93 -5.51
CA GLN A 120 -11.88 -6.80 -5.67
C GLN A 120 -13.12 -6.01 -6.10
N GLU A 121 -13.34 -4.85 -5.54
CA GLU A 121 -14.43 -3.94 -5.94
C GLU A 121 -14.29 -3.53 -7.40
N GLN A 122 -13.06 -3.21 -7.85
CA GLN A 122 -12.81 -2.86 -9.26
C GLN A 122 -13.03 -4.06 -10.20
N VAL A 123 -12.64 -5.27 -9.80
CA VAL A 123 -12.93 -6.50 -10.54
C VAL A 123 -14.45 -6.65 -10.75
N ASN A 124 -15.21 -6.47 -9.69
CA ASN A 124 -16.66 -6.62 -9.72
C ASN A 124 -17.33 -5.49 -10.55
N THR A 125 -16.89 -4.26 -10.40
CA THR A 125 -17.48 -3.09 -11.06
C THR A 125 -17.15 -3.03 -12.55
N ARG A 126 -15.92 -3.33 -12.90
CA ARG A 126 -15.44 -3.29 -14.29
C ARG A 126 -15.79 -4.56 -15.08
N HIS A 127 -16.21 -5.62 -14.40
CA HIS A 127 -16.42 -6.95 -14.99
C HIS A 127 -15.19 -7.45 -15.75
N GLN A 128 -14.01 -7.23 -15.16
CA GLN A 128 -12.73 -7.61 -15.72
C GLN A 128 -11.96 -8.55 -14.77
N PRO A 129 -11.15 -9.47 -15.28
CA PRO A 129 -10.27 -10.27 -14.46
C PRO A 129 -9.23 -9.40 -13.74
N ALA A 130 -8.73 -9.90 -12.61
CA ALA A 130 -7.84 -9.14 -11.72
C ALA A 130 -6.56 -8.63 -12.41
N ASN A 131 -6.00 -9.39 -13.34
CA ASN A 131 -4.81 -8.97 -14.10
C ASN A 131 -5.06 -7.70 -14.92
N LEU A 132 -6.21 -7.58 -15.57
CA LEU A 132 -6.56 -6.39 -16.34
C LEU A 132 -6.85 -5.19 -15.42
N VAL A 133 -7.45 -5.43 -14.27
CA VAL A 133 -7.66 -4.38 -13.25
C VAL A 133 -6.33 -3.82 -12.77
N VAL A 134 -5.36 -4.69 -12.44
CA VAL A 134 -4.02 -4.26 -12.01
C VAL A 134 -3.32 -3.44 -13.09
N ILE A 135 -3.33 -3.91 -14.33
CA ILE A 135 -2.75 -3.16 -15.47
C ILE A 135 -3.42 -1.80 -15.61
N GLY A 136 -4.75 -1.75 -15.52
CA GLY A 136 -5.51 -0.52 -15.57
C GLY A 136 -5.13 0.47 -14.47
N LEU A 137 -5.03 0.01 -13.23
CA LEU A 137 -4.64 0.84 -12.09
C LEU A 137 -3.23 1.42 -12.25
N VAL A 138 -2.27 0.61 -12.70
CA VAL A 138 -0.90 1.07 -12.95
C VAL A 138 -0.87 2.09 -14.09
N THR A 139 -1.58 1.83 -15.18
CA THR A 139 -1.66 2.72 -16.33
C THR A 139 -2.29 4.06 -15.94
N GLU A 140 -3.37 4.06 -15.20
CA GLU A 140 -4.03 5.27 -14.69
C GLU A 140 -3.10 6.08 -13.78
N ALA A 141 -2.34 5.42 -12.90
CA ALA A 141 -1.39 6.08 -12.02
C ALA A 141 -0.25 6.74 -12.80
N LEU A 142 0.30 6.05 -13.80
CA LEU A 142 1.35 6.59 -14.67
C LEU A 142 0.85 7.76 -15.51
N ALA A 143 -0.38 7.69 -16.02
CA ALA A 143 -0.98 8.77 -16.79
C ALA A 143 -1.19 10.04 -15.95
N ARG A 144 -1.62 9.90 -14.71
CA ARG A 144 -1.75 11.02 -13.74
C ARG A 144 -0.40 11.65 -13.42
N SER A 145 0.64 10.85 -13.23
CA SER A 145 2.00 11.31 -12.98
C SER A 145 2.52 12.11 -14.18
N GLY A 146 2.38 11.60 -15.40
CA GLY A 146 2.78 12.30 -16.64
C GLY A 146 1.99 13.59 -16.87
N ALA A 147 0.70 13.61 -16.60
CA ALA A 147 -0.14 14.81 -16.69
C ALA A 147 0.26 15.87 -15.66
N ALA A 148 0.60 15.48 -14.45
CA ALA A 148 1.08 16.38 -13.38
C ALA A 148 2.43 17.00 -13.76
N GLU A 149 3.36 16.23 -14.32
CA GLU A 149 4.64 16.74 -14.83
C GLU A 149 4.43 17.72 -15.98
N ALA A 150 3.57 17.40 -16.94
CA ALA A 150 3.26 18.27 -18.07
C ALA A 150 2.62 19.61 -17.62
N ALA A 151 1.69 19.58 -16.69
CA ALA A 151 1.08 20.77 -16.10
C ALA A 151 2.11 21.63 -15.37
N SER A 152 3.03 21.02 -14.61
CA SER A 152 4.09 21.72 -13.91
C SER A 152 5.06 22.42 -14.88
N VAL A 153 5.41 21.80 -16.00
CA VAL A 153 6.26 22.40 -17.04
C VAL A 153 5.57 23.57 -17.73
N GLU A 154 4.28 23.44 -18.07
CA GLU A 154 3.48 24.54 -18.64
C GLU A 154 3.39 25.72 -17.69
N GLU A 155 3.17 25.48 -16.40
CA GLU A 155 3.10 26.51 -15.37
C GLU A 155 4.44 27.25 -15.22
N LEU A 156 5.55 26.52 -15.25
CA LEU A 156 6.90 27.09 -15.24
C LEU A 156 7.19 27.94 -16.48
N LEU A 157 6.75 27.50 -17.66
CA LEU A 157 6.94 28.22 -18.91
C LEU A 157 6.05 29.46 -19.01
N SER A 158 4.85 29.44 -18.46
CA SER A 158 3.93 30.59 -18.45
C SER A 158 4.39 31.71 -17.50
N GLY A 159 5.23 31.40 -16.52
CA GLY A 159 5.83 32.37 -15.61
C GLY A 159 7.04 33.12 -16.17
N VAL A 160 7.55 32.74 -17.34
CA VAL A 160 8.66 33.40 -18.01
C VAL A 160 8.11 34.44 -18.97
N SER A 161 8.00 35.67 -18.50
CA SER A 161 7.72 36.85 -19.35
C SER A 161 9.02 37.28 -19.99
N TRP A 162 9.11 37.23 -21.31
CA TRP A 162 10.18 37.77 -22.15
C TRP A 162 10.04 39.28 -22.31
#